data_e58c7de49108d6cbbd9bd3e1f1889095
#
_entry.id   e58c7de49108d6cbbd9bd3e1f1889095
#
_cell.length_a   1.000
_cell.length_b   1.000
_cell.length_c   1.000
_cell.angle_alpha   90.00
_cell.angle_beta   90.00
_cell.angle_gamma   90.00
#
_symmetry.space_group_name_H-M   'P 1'
#
loop_
_entity.id
_entity.type
_entity.pdbx_description
1 polymer ?
#
loop_
_entity_poly.entity_id
_entity_poly.type
_entity_poly.pdbx_seq_one_letter_code
_entity_poly.pdbx_strand_id
1 'polypeptide(L)'
;GGAEYALMTLLLDHHCLKFERQDLLEQDIIRTRSALQFQKKHLDRAMDRKVHIYRILDSRREHFKLGIPYQKRVSKIEALYTRPEIEILYIINEGKYETFKKGNTRPHEYVRRQLANMPKGNIKSKDYVTAYWEPQLERLIETIREYARMTPDPFEQTLAAILK
;
A
#
# COMPACT_ATOMS: atom_id res chain seq x y z
N GLY A 1 6.27 4.41 1.09
CA GLY A 1 6.61 5.63 0.34
C GLY A 1 5.45 6.58 0.16
N GLY A 2 5.67 7.62 -0.64
CA GLY A 2 4.65 8.63 -0.90
C GLY A 2 3.48 8.10 -1.71
N ALA A 3 3.75 7.24 -2.68
CA ALA A 3 2.72 6.65 -3.54
C ALA A 3 1.80 5.70 -2.75
N GLU A 4 2.35 4.85 -1.90
CA GLU A 4 1.57 3.94 -1.05
C GLU A 4 0.68 4.72 -0.09
N TYR A 5 1.21 5.75 0.55
CA TYR A 5 0.45 6.62 1.44
C TYR A 5 -0.72 7.29 0.69
N ALA A 6 -0.44 7.82 -0.50
CA ALA A 6 -1.45 8.48 -1.32
C ALA A 6 -2.56 7.51 -1.76
N LEU A 7 -2.18 6.32 -2.23
CA LEU A 7 -3.12 5.29 -2.65
C LEU A 7 -4.01 4.82 -1.50
N MET A 8 -3.40 4.54 -0.35
CA MET A 8 -4.13 4.10 0.83
C MET A 8 -5.06 5.18 1.36
N THR A 9 -4.64 6.45 1.34
CA THR A 9 -5.48 7.58 1.72
C THR A 9 -6.69 7.68 0.80
N LEU A 10 -6.49 7.53 -0.51
CA LEU A 10 -7.57 7.56 -1.49
C LEU A 10 -8.59 6.45 -1.24
N LEU A 11 -8.13 5.21 -1.04
CA LEU A 11 -9.00 4.07 -0.74
C LEU A 11 -9.77 4.27 0.57
N LEU A 12 -9.12 4.83 1.57
CA LEU A 12 -9.72 5.11 2.87
C LEU A 12 -10.80 6.20 2.76
N ASP A 13 -10.49 7.30 2.10
CA ASP A 13 -11.41 8.44 1.93
C ASP A 13 -12.67 8.07 1.14
N HIS A 14 -12.56 7.13 0.21
CA HIS A 14 -13.67 6.64 -0.60
C HIS A 14 -14.34 5.37 -0.04
N HIS A 15 -14.06 5.01 1.19
CA HIS A 15 -14.68 3.87 1.88
C HIS A 15 -14.52 2.52 1.18
N CYS A 16 -13.37 2.33 0.52
CA CYS A 16 -13.07 1.10 -0.22
C CYS A 16 -12.44 0.00 0.63
N LEU A 17 -12.05 0.29 1.87
CA LEU A 17 -11.37 -0.63 2.76
C LEU A 17 -12.34 -1.29 3.75
N LYS A 18 -11.95 -2.44 4.32
CA LYS A 18 -12.72 -3.16 5.36
C LYS A 18 -12.79 -2.41 6.69
N PHE A 19 -12.09 -1.28 6.82
CA PHE A 19 -12.08 -0.42 7.99
C PHE A 19 -12.20 1.03 7.56
N GLU A 20 -12.61 1.87 8.49
CA GLU A 20 -12.82 3.31 8.26
C GLU A 20 -11.75 4.12 9.00
N ARG A 21 -11.67 5.41 8.70
CA ARG A 21 -10.70 6.31 9.34
C ARG A 21 -10.80 6.32 10.86
N GLN A 22 -12.01 6.28 11.41
CA GLN A 22 -12.23 6.22 12.87
C GLN A 22 -11.70 4.94 13.50
N ASP A 23 -11.51 3.87 12.74
CA ASP A 23 -10.96 2.61 13.24
C ASP A 23 -9.44 2.65 13.36
N LEU A 24 -8.78 3.63 12.74
CA LEU A 24 -7.33 3.77 12.75
C LEU A 24 -6.85 4.41 14.06
N LEU A 25 -5.73 3.91 14.55
CA LEU A 25 -5.14 4.31 15.83
C LEU A 25 -4.93 5.83 15.93
N GLU A 26 -4.43 6.47 14.88
CA GLU A 26 -4.21 7.92 14.82
C GLU A 26 -5.22 8.62 13.88
N GLN A 27 -6.28 7.93 13.52
CA GLN A 27 -7.26 8.39 12.51
C GLN A 27 -6.63 8.75 11.16
N ASP A 28 -5.43 8.21 10.89
CA ASP A 28 -4.71 8.38 9.63
C ASP A 28 -3.74 7.23 9.40
N ILE A 29 -3.21 7.17 8.18
CA ILE A 29 -2.20 6.20 7.78
C ILE A 29 -0.85 6.58 8.41
N ILE A 30 -0.28 5.68 9.19
CA ILE A 30 1.00 5.91 9.86
C ILE A 30 2.14 5.63 8.89
N ARG A 31 3.09 6.55 8.79
CA ARG A 31 4.24 6.44 7.88
C ARG A 31 5.53 5.96 8.56
N THR A 32 5.49 5.69 9.85
CA THR A 32 6.63 5.24 10.65
C THR A 32 6.98 3.79 10.30
N ARG A 33 8.19 3.54 9.80
CA ARG A 33 8.66 2.22 9.37
C ARG A 33 9.37 1.43 10.47
N SER A 34 10.09 2.12 11.34
CA SER A 34 10.85 1.51 12.44
C SER A 34 9.93 1.03 13.56
N ALA A 35 10.08 -0.24 13.96
CA ALA A 35 9.34 -0.78 15.09
C ALA A 35 9.63 -0.02 16.39
N LEU A 36 10.88 0.37 16.60
CA LEU A 36 11.30 1.14 17.77
C LEU A 36 10.61 2.50 17.84
N GLN A 37 10.60 3.23 16.73
CA GLN A 37 9.93 4.53 16.66
C GLN A 37 8.41 4.39 16.76
N PHE A 38 7.85 3.38 16.11
CA PHE A 38 6.42 3.10 16.14
C PHE A 38 5.95 2.82 17.58
N GLN A 39 6.62 1.93 18.29
CA GLN A 39 6.22 1.59 19.67
C GLN A 39 6.32 2.79 20.61
N LYS A 40 7.36 3.60 20.52
CA LYS A 40 7.51 4.79 21.35
C LYS A 40 6.45 5.84 21.05
N LYS A 41 6.14 6.06 19.80
CA LYS A 41 5.23 7.11 19.36
C LYS A 41 3.76 6.74 19.52
N HIS A 42 3.40 5.49 19.27
CA HIS A 42 2.00 5.07 19.13
C HIS A 42 1.54 4.04 20.15
N LEU A 43 2.43 3.26 20.73
CA LEU A 43 2.08 2.21 21.70
C LEU A 43 2.47 2.55 23.14
N ASP A 44 3.19 3.62 23.37
CA ASP A 44 3.66 4.02 24.71
C ASP A 44 2.62 4.90 25.42
N ARG A 45 1.41 4.33 25.55
CA ARG A 45 0.27 4.98 26.22
C ARG A 45 -0.73 3.93 26.69
N ALA A 46 -1.62 4.30 27.61
CA ALA A 46 -2.73 3.43 28.01
C ALA A 46 -3.66 3.17 26.84
N MET A 47 -4.08 1.92 26.65
CA MET A 47 -4.92 1.50 25.54
C MET A 47 -5.96 0.50 26.01
N ASP A 48 -7.24 0.71 25.60
CA ASP A 48 -8.35 -0.16 25.92
C ASP A 48 -8.40 -1.42 25.03
N ARG A 49 -7.85 -1.30 23.84
CA ARG A 49 -7.92 -2.33 22.80
C ARG A 49 -6.55 -2.65 22.27
N LYS A 50 -6.40 -3.87 21.77
CA LYS A 50 -5.19 -4.25 21.02
C LYS A 50 -5.23 -3.69 19.61
N VAL A 51 -4.06 -3.35 19.10
CA VAL A 51 -3.86 -2.81 17.74
C VAL A 51 -3.63 -3.97 16.78
N HIS A 52 -4.28 -3.91 15.62
CA HIS A 52 -3.97 -4.75 14.47
C HIS A 52 -3.15 -3.91 13.47
N ILE A 53 -2.00 -4.40 13.09
CA ILE A 53 -1.07 -3.66 12.21
C ILE A 53 -1.03 -4.30 10.83
N TYR A 54 -1.37 -3.51 9.80
CA TYR A 54 -1.08 -3.84 8.40
C TYR A 54 0.13 -3.05 7.94
N ARG A 55 1.16 -3.74 7.48
CA ARG A 55 2.37 -3.13 6.94
C ARG A 55 2.36 -3.25 5.43
N ILE A 56 2.39 -2.14 4.71
CA ILE A 56 2.41 -2.11 3.25
C ILE A 56 3.86 -1.98 2.79
N LEU A 57 4.36 -3.01 2.11
CA LEU A 57 5.77 -3.21 1.82
C LEU A 57 6.01 -3.52 0.35
N ASP A 58 7.06 -2.96 -0.21
CA ASP A 58 7.57 -3.28 -1.55
C ASP A 58 8.65 -4.38 -1.53
N SER A 59 9.01 -4.87 -0.36
CA SER A 59 10.08 -5.87 -0.18
C SER A 59 9.81 -6.79 1.00
N ARG A 60 10.23 -8.05 0.90
CA ARG A 60 10.21 -9.00 2.01
C ARG A 60 11.40 -8.85 2.96
N ARG A 61 12.32 -7.93 2.69
CA ARG A 61 13.56 -7.75 3.45
C ARG A 61 13.43 -6.90 4.71
N GLU A 62 12.30 -6.24 4.90
CA GLU A 62 12.09 -5.39 6.08
C GLU A 62 11.71 -6.22 7.30
N HIS A 63 12.38 -5.93 8.42
CA HIS A 63 12.08 -6.52 9.71
C HIS A 63 11.32 -5.54 10.59
N PHE A 64 10.35 -6.06 11.36
CA PHE A 64 9.56 -5.28 12.28
C PHE A 64 9.34 -6.10 13.55
N LYS A 65 10.13 -5.81 14.59
CA LYS A 65 10.03 -6.51 15.86
C LYS A 65 9.80 -5.52 17.00
N LEU A 66 8.64 -5.67 17.63
CA LEU A 66 8.31 -4.88 18.80
C LEU A 66 9.01 -5.41 20.06
N GLY A 67 9.35 -4.50 20.99
CA GLY A 67 9.81 -4.86 22.32
C GLY A 67 8.75 -5.66 23.07
N ILE A 68 9.19 -6.53 23.99
CA ILE A 68 8.31 -7.45 24.73
C ILE A 68 7.13 -6.72 25.42
N PRO A 69 7.30 -5.58 26.09
CA PRO A 69 6.18 -4.86 26.71
C PRO A 69 5.12 -4.39 25.72
N TYR A 70 5.52 -4.12 24.46
CA TYR A 70 4.61 -3.61 23.42
C TYR A 70 3.90 -4.71 22.64
N GLN A 71 4.46 -5.93 22.62
CA GLN A 71 3.85 -7.08 21.94
C GLN A 71 2.46 -7.39 22.48
N LYS A 72 2.25 -7.17 23.77
CA LYS A 72 0.95 -7.37 24.43
C LYS A 72 -0.14 -6.41 23.96
N ARG A 73 0.26 -5.28 23.37
CA ARG A 73 -0.67 -4.24 22.87
C ARG A 73 -1.08 -4.47 21.43
N VAL A 74 -0.53 -5.48 20.77
CA VAL A 74 -0.78 -5.81 19.36
C VAL A 74 -1.41 -7.19 19.26
N SER A 75 -2.54 -7.28 18.56
CA SER A 75 -3.22 -8.54 18.32
C SER A 75 -2.61 -9.30 17.15
N LYS A 76 -2.23 -8.61 16.09
CA LYS A 76 -1.69 -9.19 14.86
C LYS A 76 -0.87 -8.18 14.07
N ILE A 77 0.18 -8.66 13.41
CA ILE A 77 0.97 -7.88 12.45
C ILE A 77 0.92 -8.63 11.12
N GLU A 78 0.40 -7.99 10.08
CA GLU A 78 0.29 -8.56 8.75
C GLU A 78 1.05 -7.71 7.74
N ALA A 79 1.78 -8.35 6.85
CA ALA A 79 2.44 -7.70 5.72
C ALA A 79 1.57 -7.81 4.47
N LEU A 80 1.39 -6.67 3.78
CA LEU A 80 0.74 -6.59 2.48
C LEU A 80 1.78 -6.11 1.47
N TYR A 81 2.08 -6.95 0.48
CA TYR A 81 3.17 -6.69 -0.46
C TYR A 81 2.66 -6.04 -1.74
N THR A 82 3.40 -5.03 -2.20
CA THR A 82 3.18 -4.33 -3.48
C THR A 82 4.42 -4.47 -4.37
N ARG A 83 4.96 -5.68 -4.41
CA ARG A 83 6.21 -5.98 -5.12
C ARG A 83 6.04 -6.02 -6.64
N PRO A 84 7.04 -5.61 -7.40
CA PRO A 84 8.32 -5.01 -6.95
C PRO A 84 8.18 -3.56 -6.48
N GLU A 85 7.17 -2.85 -6.93
CA GLU A 85 6.81 -1.48 -6.54
C GLU A 85 5.33 -1.25 -6.81
N ILE A 86 4.69 -0.35 -6.08
CA ILE A 86 3.26 -0.06 -6.23
C ILE A 86 2.91 0.53 -7.61
N GLU A 87 3.89 1.11 -8.31
CA GLU A 87 3.73 1.64 -9.65
C GLU A 87 3.37 0.57 -10.68
N ILE A 88 3.51 -0.72 -10.35
CA ILE A 88 3.01 -1.83 -11.17
C ILE A 88 1.51 -1.68 -11.49
N LEU A 89 0.74 -1.04 -10.61
CA LEU A 89 -0.68 -0.83 -10.82
C LEU A 89 -0.97 0.05 -12.04
N TYR A 90 -0.15 1.07 -12.29
CA TYR A 90 -0.27 1.86 -13.52
C TYR A 90 -0.07 1.00 -14.76
N ILE A 91 0.94 0.15 -14.74
CA ILE A 91 1.30 -0.72 -15.86
C ILE A 91 0.15 -1.68 -16.18
N ILE A 92 -0.45 -2.27 -15.14
CA ILE A 92 -1.60 -3.17 -15.28
C ILE A 92 -2.81 -2.41 -15.84
N ASN A 93 -3.13 -1.24 -15.27
CA ASN A 93 -4.28 -0.45 -15.71
C ASN A 93 -4.15 0.05 -17.15
N GLU A 94 -2.94 0.37 -17.60
CA GLU A 94 -2.66 0.78 -18.97
C GLU A 94 -2.54 -0.41 -19.96
N GLY A 95 -2.75 -1.64 -19.48
CA GLY A 95 -2.71 -2.83 -20.31
C GLY A 95 -1.32 -3.22 -20.83
N LYS A 96 -0.28 -2.83 -20.11
CA LYS A 96 1.13 -3.02 -20.56
C LYS A 96 1.91 -4.06 -19.73
N TYR A 97 1.25 -4.79 -18.85
CA TYR A 97 1.93 -5.74 -17.98
C TYR A 97 2.68 -6.84 -18.76
N GLU A 98 2.06 -7.40 -19.81
CA GLU A 98 2.69 -8.45 -20.61
C GLU A 98 3.97 -7.97 -21.31
N THR A 99 3.99 -6.73 -21.79
CA THR A 99 5.18 -6.12 -22.36
C THR A 99 6.23 -5.81 -21.28
N PHE A 100 5.77 -5.28 -20.15
CA PHE A 100 6.65 -4.95 -19.01
C PHE A 100 7.42 -6.16 -18.49
N LYS A 101 6.74 -7.30 -18.28
CA LYS A 101 7.37 -8.48 -17.69
C LYS A 101 8.44 -9.13 -18.57
N LYS A 102 8.48 -8.81 -19.87
CA LYS A 102 9.50 -9.30 -20.79
C LYS A 102 10.84 -8.58 -20.65
N GLY A 103 10.87 -7.42 -19.99
CA GLY A 103 12.07 -6.63 -19.76
C GLY A 103 12.56 -6.71 -18.32
N ASN A 104 13.62 -5.95 -18.04
CA ASN A 104 14.26 -5.89 -16.72
C ASN A 104 14.12 -4.51 -16.06
N THR A 105 13.24 -3.65 -16.59
CA THR A 105 13.03 -2.31 -16.08
C THR A 105 12.20 -2.34 -14.80
N ARG A 106 12.49 -1.46 -13.86
CA ARG A 106 11.66 -1.30 -12.67
C ARG A 106 10.32 -0.63 -13.02
N PRO A 107 9.24 -0.91 -12.29
CA PRO A 107 7.92 -0.34 -12.60
C PRO A 107 7.94 1.19 -12.72
N HIS A 108 8.51 1.93 -11.78
CA HIS A 108 8.53 3.40 -11.86
C HIS A 108 9.28 3.93 -13.08
N GLU A 109 10.37 3.26 -13.47
CA GLU A 109 11.13 3.63 -14.68
C GLU A 109 10.33 3.33 -15.94
N TYR A 110 9.67 2.18 -15.98
CA TYR A 110 8.82 1.79 -17.11
C TYR A 110 7.67 2.80 -17.31
N VAL A 111 6.98 3.16 -16.22
CA VAL A 111 5.91 4.16 -16.26
C VAL A 111 6.41 5.48 -16.82
N ARG A 112 7.55 5.95 -16.33
CA ARG A 112 8.11 7.25 -16.77
C ARG A 112 8.57 7.27 -18.21
N ARG A 113 9.11 6.16 -18.72
CA ARG A 113 9.78 6.11 -20.03
C ARG A 113 8.93 5.54 -21.14
N GLN A 114 8.05 4.58 -20.83
CA GLN A 114 7.38 3.75 -21.83
C GLN A 114 5.87 3.89 -21.88
N LEU A 115 5.24 4.50 -20.87
CA LEU A 115 3.80 4.76 -20.87
C LEU A 115 3.52 6.17 -21.42
N ALA A 116 3.36 6.27 -22.74
CA ALA A 116 3.18 7.54 -23.44
C ALA A 116 1.87 8.28 -23.06
N ASN A 117 0.84 7.53 -22.65
CA ASN A 117 -0.47 8.09 -22.32
C ASN A 117 -0.60 8.59 -20.89
N MET A 118 0.45 8.43 -20.08
CA MET A 118 0.44 8.88 -18.70
C MET A 118 0.63 10.39 -18.63
N PRO A 119 -0.11 11.10 -17.76
CA PRO A 119 0.15 12.51 -17.52
C PRO A 119 1.59 12.74 -17.07
N LYS A 120 2.17 13.87 -17.45
CA LYS A 120 3.50 14.27 -16.99
C LYS A 120 3.44 14.64 -15.51
N GLY A 121 4.51 14.35 -14.76
CA GLY A 121 4.63 14.72 -13.36
C GLY A 121 5.31 13.66 -12.51
N ASN A 122 5.33 13.91 -11.22
CA ASN A 122 5.91 12.98 -10.25
C ASN A 122 4.89 11.88 -9.88
N ILE A 123 5.02 10.73 -10.51
CA ILE A 123 4.11 9.58 -10.34
C ILE A 123 4.04 9.04 -8.90
N LYS A 124 4.96 9.46 -8.04
CA LYS A 124 5.00 9.07 -6.62
C LYS A 124 4.36 10.11 -5.71
N SER A 125 4.01 11.28 -6.23
CA SER A 125 3.39 12.33 -5.43
C SER A 125 1.92 12.01 -5.13
N LYS A 126 1.43 12.53 -4.01
CA LYS A 126 0.04 12.40 -3.61
C LYS A 126 -0.90 12.98 -4.69
N ASP A 127 -0.57 14.16 -5.19
CA ASP A 127 -1.41 14.85 -6.18
C ASP A 127 -1.52 14.04 -7.47
N TYR A 128 -0.41 13.47 -7.94
CA TYR A 128 -0.40 12.63 -9.14
C TYR A 128 -1.23 11.36 -8.96
N VAL A 129 -1.01 10.64 -7.87
CA VAL A 129 -1.74 9.41 -7.55
C VAL A 129 -3.24 9.68 -7.48
N THR A 130 -3.63 10.75 -6.80
CA THR A 130 -5.03 11.14 -6.65
C THR A 130 -5.64 11.53 -8.00
N ALA A 131 -4.97 12.38 -8.77
CA ALA A 131 -5.45 12.83 -10.08
C ALA A 131 -5.62 11.68 -11.07
N TYR A 132 -4.74 10.69 -11.04
CA TYR A 132 -4.83 9.53 -11.92
C TYR A 132 -5.95 8.57 -11.51
N TRP A 133 -6.04 8.21 -10.22
CA TRP A 133 -6.91 7.13 -9.76
C TRP A 133 -8.30 7.57 -9.32
N GLU A 134 -8.47 8.78 -8.76
CA GLU A 134 -9.77 9.20 -8.23
C GLU A 134 -10.88 9.23 -9.28
N PRO A 135 -10.65 9.69 -10.54
CA PRO A 135 -11.69 9.64 -11.57
C PRO A 135 -12.04 8.22 -12.03
N GLN A 136 -11.22 7.23 -11.71
CA GLN A 136 -11.40 5.83 -12.13
C GLN A 136 -11.25 4.85 -10.96
N LEU A 137 -11.91 5.15 -9.86
CA LEU A 137 -11.76 4.40 -8.61
C LEU A 137 -12.13 2.92 -8.74
N GLU A 138 -13.17 2.60 -9.52
CA GLU A 138 -13.55 1.21 -9.79
C GLU A 138 -12.42 0.47 -10.51
N ARG A 139 -11.74 1.14 -11.45
CA ARG A 139 -10.59 0.57 -12.15
C ARG A 139 -9.42 0.34 -11.21
N LEU A 140 -9.21 1.21 -10.22
CA LEU A 140 -8.20 0.99 -9.20
C LEU A 140 -8.47 -0.30 -8.42
N ILE A 141 -9.69 -0.50 -7.97
CA ILE A 141 -10.10 -1.69 -7.21
C ILE A 141 -9.91 -2.95 -8.07
N GLU A 142 -10.36 -2.93 -9.32
CA GLU A 142 -10.16 -4.05 -10.25
C GLU A 142 -8.68 -4.35 -10.48
N THR A 143 -7.87 -3.30 -10.65
CA THR A 143 -6.43 -3.42 -10.87
C THR A 143 -5.71 -4.03 -9.66
N ILE A 144 -6.08 -3.64 -8.45
CA ILE A 144 -5.56 -4.25 -7.22
C ILE A 144 -5.92 -5.74 -7.16
N ARG A 145 -7.14 -6.09 -7.51
CA ARG A 145 -7.59 -7.49 -7.55
C ARG A 145 -6.87 -8.29 -8.64
N GLU A 146 -6.66 -7.68 -9.79
CA GLU A 146 -5.90 -8.28 -10.89
C GLU A 146 -4.46 -8.54 -10.48
N TYR A 147 -3.79 -7.55 -9.88
CA TYR A 147 -2.46 -7.71 -9.31
C TYR A 147 -2.40 -8.88 -8.32
N ALA A 148 -3.39 -9.00 -7.44
CA ALA A 148 -3.44 -10.10 -6.46
C ALA A 148 -3.48 -11.49 -7.10
N ARG A 149 -4.07 -11.60 -8.29
CA ARG A 149 -4.07 -12.86 -9.07
C ARG A 149 -2.76 -13.12 -9.81
N MET A 150 -1.99 -12.08 -10.09
CA MET A 150 -0.76 -12.15 -10.89
C MET A 150 0.51 -12.33 -10.03
N THR A 151 0.50 -11.80 -8.82
CA THR A 151 1.64 -11.90 -7.90
C THR A 151 1.79 -13.33 -7.35
N PRO A 152 3.04 -13.78 -7.09
CA PRO A 152 3.25 -15.04 -6.38
C PRO A 152 2.90 -14.97 -4.88
N ASP A 153 2.68 -13.79 -4.34
CA ASP A 153 2.29 -13.62 -2.94
C ASP A 153 0.88 -14.16 -2.69
N PRO A 154 0.62 -14.80 -1.53
CA PRO A 154 -0.73 -15.24 -1.18
C PRO A 154 -1.73 -14.06 -1.15
N PHE A 155 -3.00 -14.34 -1.45
CA PHE A 155 -4.04 -13.31 -1.47
C PHE A 155 -4.07 -12.46 -0.19
N GLU A 156 -3.98 -13.09 0.97
CA GLU A 156 -3.98 -12.42 2.29
C GLU A 156 -2.76 -11.54 2.54
N GLN A 157 -1.73 -11.62 1.70
CA GLN A 157 -0.55 -10.74 1.71
C GLN A 157 -0.58 -9.72 0.57
N THR A 158 -1.74 -9.44 0.02
CA THR A 158 -1.94 -8.41 -1.01
C THR A 158 -2.92 -7.33 -0.54
N LEU A 159 -2.90 -6.18 -1.20
CA LEU A 159 -3.85 -5.09 -0.90
C LEU A 159 -5.31 -5.52 -1.11
N ALA A 160 -5.56 -6.49 -2.00
CA ALA A 160 -6.91 -6.98 -2.24
C ALA A 160 -7.55 -7.59 -0.98
N ALA A 161 -6.73 -8.10 -0.06
CA ALA A 161 -7.22 -8.69 1.19
C ALA A 161 -7.91 -7.70 2.13
N ILE A 162 -7.60 -6.41 2.02
CA ILE A 162 -8.21 -5.35 2.85
C ILE A 162 -9.27 -4.52 2.12
N LEU A 163 -9.55 -4.80 0.87
CA LEU A 163 -10.67 -4.20 0.13
C LEU A 163 -12.01 -4.79 0.60
N LYS A 164 -13.06 -3.96 0.59
CA LYS A 164 -14.44 -4.42 0.79
C LYS A 164 -14.87 -5.45 -0.23
#